data_0e8d6540a6d55332ef29ce673e12c6e4
#
_entry.id   0e8d6540a6d55332ef29ce673e12c6e4
#
_cell.length_a   1.000
_cell.length_b   1.000
_cell.length_c   1.000
_cell.angle_alpha   90.00
_cell.angle_beta   90.00
_cell.angle_gamma   90.00
#
_symmetry.space_group_name_H-M   'P 1'
#
loop_
_entity.id
_entity.type
_entity.pdbx_description
1 polymer ?
#
loop_
_entity_poly.entity_id
_entity_poly.type
_entity_poly.pdbx_seq_one_letter_code
_entity_poly.pdbx_strand_id
1 'polypeptide(L)'
;MIRITSVIGGIMVLFIIWLVRDNMHKRKVNDTISSLNKKLNFMARYDALTALLNRRVFMEDLQYRIREKEPFGLIMFDMDNFKRINDVYGHNEGDAVLKEMAARAGALVDDVFEVYRLAGDEFVAIVQSGQKEVIDSYAMKILDTFKIPYRIAGGEQYLASSIGIAVYPKDGKNSTEVIAAADHAMYKVKKNGKNSRAFYDADMEEQS
;
A
#
# COMPACT_ATOMS: atom_id res chain seq x y z
N MET A 1 1.71 -16.73 -72.07
CA MET A 1 0.93 -15.87 -71.13
C MET A 1 0.58 -16.57 -69.82
N ILE A 2 0.10 -17.82 -69.82
CA ILE A 2 -0.35 -18.57 -68.63
C ILE A 2 0.73 -18.75 -67.54
N ARG A 3 2.02 -18.92 -67.90
CA ARG A 3 3.13 -19.10 -66.93
C ARG A 3 3.48 -17.82 -66.13
N ILE A 4 3.33 -16.64 -66.71
CA ILE A 4 3.67 -15.36 -66.05
C ILE A 4 2.60 -15.01 -65.00
N THR A 5 1.33 -15.26 -65.26
CA THR A 5 0.24 -15.02 -64.33
C THR A 5 0.31 -15.93 -63.12
N SER A 6 0.73 -17.20 -63.25
CA SER A 6 0.93 -18.15 -62.14
C SER A 6 2.12 -17.72 -61.23
N VAL A 7 3.20 -17.18 -61.78
CA VAL A 7 4.34 -16.68 -60.99
C VAL A 7 3.97 -15.43 -60.19
N ILE A 8 3.25 -14.50 -60.81
CA ILE A 8 2.79 -13.26 -60.11
C ILE A 8 1.80 -13.64 -58.99
N GLY A 9 0.90 -14.59 -59.21
CA GLY A 9 -0.03 -15.09 -58.18
C GLY A 9 0.73 -15.71 -56.99
N GLY A 10 1.78 -16.51 -57.26
CA GLY A 10 2.59 -17.10 -56.19
C GLY A 10 3.35 -16.05 -55.35
N ILE A 11 3.90 -15.04 -55.99
CA ILE A 11 4.56 -13.93 -55.29
C ILE A 11 3.56 -13.15 -54.41
N MET A 12 2.37 -12.86 -54.93
CA MET A 12 1.33 -12.19 -54.15
C MET A 12 0.93 -12.98 -52.91
N VAL A 13 0.75 -14.28 -53.03
CA VAL A 13 0.39 -15.16 -51.91
C VAL A 13 1.50 -15.14 -50.85
N LEU A 14 2.75 -15.27 -51.25
CA LEU A 14 3.89 -15.20 -50.31
C LEU A 14 3.99 -13.83 -49.63
N PHE A 15 3.73 -12.75 -50.35
CA PHE A 15 3.71 -11.40 -49.80
C PHE A 15 2.57 -11.21 -48.79
N ILE A 16 1.38 -11.74 -49.08
CA ILE A 16 0.26 -11.71 -48.13
C ILE A 16 0.59 -12.51 -46.86
N ILE A 17 1.16 -13.71 -47.01
CA ILE A 17 1.58 -14.53 -45.86
C ILE A 17 2.63 -13.78 -45.03
N TRP A 18 3.60 -13.14 -45.67
CA TRP A 18 4.59 -12.33 -44.98
C TRP A 18 3.95 -11.16 -44.24
N LEU A 19 3.05 -10.39 -44.87
CA LEU A 19 2.30 -9.30 -44.23
C LEU A 19 1.49 -9.76 -43.00
N VAL A 20 0.82 -10.90 -43.15
CA VAL A 20 0.02 -11.46 -42.03
C VAL A 20 0.93 -11.86 -40.87
N ARG A 21 2.05 -12.53 -41.15
CA ARG A 21 3.05 -12.91 -40.13
C ARG A 21 3.69 -11.70 -39.48
N ASP A 22 4.07 -10.68 -40.24
CA ASP A 22 4.63 -9.44 -39.71
C ASP A 22 3.63 -8.71 -38.80
N ASN A 23 2.37 -8.59 -39.23
CA ASN A 23 1.30 -8.02 -38.41
C ASN A 23 1.05 -8.84 -37.13
N MET A 24 1.03 -10.15 -37.20
CA MET A 24 0.88 -11.01 -36.02
C MET A 24 2.08 -10.85 -35.06
N HIS A 25 3.30 -10.75 -35.61
CA HIS A 25 4.49 -10.50 -34.79
C HIS A 25 4.41 -9.14 -34.08
N LYS A 26 4.08 -8.07 -34.82
CA LYS A 26 3.90 -6.72 -34.26
C LYS A 26 2.85 -6.67 -33.18
N ARG A 27 1.71 -7.35 -33.35
CA ARG A 27 0.67 -7.45 -32.33
C ARG A 27 1.20 -8.11 -31.06
N LYS A 28 1.88 -9.26 -31.16
CA LYS A 28 2.47 -9.94 -30.00
C LYS A 28 3.47 -9.06 -29.25
N VAL A 29 4.33 -8.34 -29.97
CA VAL A 29 5.27 -7.40 -29.36
C VAL A 29 4.55 -6.28 -28.63
N ASN A 30 3.56 -5.66 -29.26
CA ASN A 30 2.76 -4.60 -28.65
C ASN A 30 2.00 -5.08 -27.40
N ASP A 31 1.42 -6.28 -27.45
CA ASP A 31 0.74 -6.87 -26.29
C ASP A 31 1.72 -7.13 -25.13
N THR A 32 2.93 -7.60 -25.46
CA THR A 32 3.99 -7.81 -24.47
C THR A 32 4.44 -6.47 -23.86
N ILE A 33 4.68 -5.45 -24.67
CA ILE A 33 5.06 -4.11 -24.21
C ILE A 33 3.94 -3.53 -23.32
N SER A 34 2.69 -3.64 -23.74
CA SER A 34 1.53 -3.18 -22.95
C SER A 34 1.44 -3.87 -21.60
N SER A 35 1.63 -5.20 -21.57
CA SER A 35 1.62 -5.97 -20.32
C SER A 35 2.78 -5.60 -19.39
N LEU A 36 3.98 -5.39 -19.93
CA LEU A 36 5.15 -4.94 -19.18
C LEU A 36 4.92 -3.54 -18.61
N ASN A 37 4.40 -2.61 -19.40
CA ASN A 37 4.08 -1.27 -18.95
C ASN A 37 3.04 -1.27 -17.81
N LYS A 38 2.00 -2.10 -17.90
CA LYS A 38 1.03 -2.28 -16.81
C LYS A 38 1.70 -2.80 -15.54
N LYS A 39 2.59 -3.79 -15.66
CA LYS A 39 3.36 -4.32 -14.50
C LYS A 39 4.29 -3.26 -13.91
N LEU A 40 5.01 -2.52 -14.74
CA LEU A 40 5.89 -1.45 -14.29
C LEU A 40 5.09 -0.36 -13.55
N ASN A 41 3.96 0.07 -14.10
CA ASN A 41 3.08 1.05 -13.47
C ASN A 41 2.52 0.54 -12.14
N PHE A 42 2.14 -0.73 -12.07
CA PHE A 42 1.71 -1.35 -10.82
C PHE A 42 2.83 -1.35 -9.78
N MET A 43 4.01 -1.89 -10.11
CA MET A 43 5.16 -1.94 -9.20
C MET A 43 5.63 -0.54 -8.77
N ALA A 44 5.46 0.46 -9.64
CA ALA A 44 5.79 1.84 -9.34
C ALA A 44 4.87 2.46 -8.27
N ARG A 45 3.64 1.99 -8.09
CA ARG A 45 2.64 2.61 -7.21
C ARG A 45 2.21 1.73 -6.05
N TYR A 46 2.25 0.41 -6.21
CA TYR A 46 1.69 -0.54 -5.24
C TYR A 46 2.78 -1.39 -4.61
N ASP A 47 2.54 -1.84 -3.40
CA ASP A 47 3.32 -2.87 -2.73
C ASP A 47 3.03 -4.24 -3.36
N ALA A 48 4.08 -4.98 -3.72
CA ALA A 48 3.94 -6.24 -4.47
C ALA A 48 3.29 -7.37 -3.64
N LEU A 49 3.39 -7.33 -2.31
CA LEU A 49 2.82 -8.33 -1.42
C LEU A 49 1.34 -8.07 -1.14
N THR A 50 1.00 -6.81 -0.85
CA THR A 50 -0.30 -6.43 -0.27
C THR A 50 -1.23 -5.73 -1.25
N ALA A 51 -0.70 -5.26 -2.38
CA ALA A 51 -1.40 -4.44 -3.36
C ALA A 51 -1.94 -3.09 -2.82
N LEU A 52 -1.56 -2.67 -1.61
CA LEU A 52 -1.77 -1.31 -1.15
C LEU A 52 -0.81 -0.34 -1.84
N LEU A 53 -1.09 0.94 -1.81
CA LEU A 53 -0.16 1.98 -2.25
C LEU A 53 1.15 1.87 -1.47
N ASN A 54 2.27 2.03 -2.17
CA ASN A 54 3.59 1.83 -1.59
C ASN A 54 4.14 3.12 -0.94
N ARG A 55 5.28 3.00 -0.27
CA ARG A 55 5.99 4.10 0.39
C ARG A 55 6.24 5.30 -0.54
N ARG A 56 6.52 5.05 -1.83
CA ARG A 56 6.77 6.14 -2.78
C ARG A 56 5.54 7.00 -2.97
N VAL A 57 4.38 6.38 -3.22
CA VAL A 57 3.11 7.10 -3.39
C VAL A 57 2.72 7.82 -2.09
N PHE A 58 2.90 7.18 -0.93
CA PHE A 58 2.71 7.84 0.35
C PHE A 58 3.50 9.14 0.47
N MET A 59 4.79 9.13 0.12
CA MET A 59 5.63 10.33 0.21
C MET A 59 5.23 11.41 -0.80
N GLU A 60 4.80 11.02 -2.00
CA GLU A 60 4.28 11.93 -3.02
C GLU A 60 3.00 12.63 -2.52
N ASP A 61 2.04 11.87 -1.98
CA ASP A 61 0.76 12.37 -1.47
C ASP A 61 0.94 13.26 -0.23
N LEU A 62 1.82 12.84 0.70
CA LEU A 62 2.13 13.61 1.90
C LEU A 62 2.75 14.98 1.54
N GLN A 63 3.73 14.99 0.63
CA GLN A 63 4.38 16.22 0.18
C GLN A 63 3.42 17.13 -0.58
N TYR A 64 2.52 16.55 -1.39
CA TYR A 64 1.49 17.31 -2.08
C TYR A 64 0.60 18.07 -1.09
N ARG A 65 0.04 17.39 -0.06
CA ARG A 65 -0.84 18.01 0.94
C ARG A 65 -0.15 19.09 1.76
N ILE A 66 1.11 18.85 2.14
CA ILE A 66 1.91 19.85 2.87
C ILE A 66 2.15 21.09 2.01
N ARG A 67 2.45 20.92 0.71
CA ARG A 67 2.63 22.03 -0.23
C ARG A 67 1.35 22.83 -0.42
N GLU A 68 0.22 22.16 -0.55
CA GLU A 68 -1.10 22.81 -0.67
C GLU A 68 -1.64 23.31 0.69
N LYS A 69 -0.92 23.06 1.79
CA LYS A 69 -1.32 23.43 3.17
C LYS A 69 -2.67 22.86 3.59
N GLU A 70 -3.04 21.71 3.05
CA GLU A 70 -4.27 21.02 3.41
C GLU A 70 -4.10 20.32 4.77
N PRO A 71 -5.00 20.58 5.75
CA PRO A 71 -4.96 19.85 7.02
C PRO A 71 -5.29 18.39 6.82
N PHE A 72 -4.52 17.49 7.48
CA PHE A 72 -4.75 16.05 7.44
C PHE A 72 -4.31 15.39 8.74
N GLY A 73 -4.85 14.18 9.00
CA GLY A 73 -4.34 13.26 10.01
C GLY A 73 -3.43 12.23 9.37
N LEU A 74 -2.28 11.97 10.02
CA LEU A 74 -1.40 10.87 9.72
C LEU A 74 -1.58 9.79 10.78
N ILE A 75 -1.93 8.57 10.37
CA ILE A 75 -2.10 7.42 11.25
C ILE A 75 -1.01 6.41 10.90
N MET A 76 -0.06 6.16 11.79
CA MET A 76 0.94 5.09 11.66
C MET A 76 0.52 3.91 12.52
N PHE A 77 0.61 2.70 11.99
CA PHE A 77 0.24 1.49 12.72
C PHE A 77 1.04 0.29 12.25
N ASP A 78 1.30 -0.61 13.18
CA ASP A 78 1.94 -1.88 12.92
C ASP A 78 1.26 -3.01 13.71
N MET A 79 1.61 -4.25 13.35
CA MET A 79 1.12 -5.42 14.06
C MET A 79 2.02 -5.77 15.26
N ASP A 80 1.43 -5.72 16.43
CA ASP A 80 2.13 -6.08 17.66
C ASP A 80 2.62 -7.53 17.63
N ASN A 81 3.93 -7.73 17.87
CA ASN A 81 4.58 -9.04 17.90
C ASN A 81 4.54 -9.81 16.56
N PHE A 82 4.42 -9.14 15.40
CA PHE A 82 4.42 -9.78 14.08
C PHE A 82 5.64 -10.69 13.86
N LYS A 83 6.82 -10.30 14.35
CA LYS A 83 8.01 -11.14 14.31
C LYS A 83 7.77 -12.55 14.88
N ARG A 84 6.99 -12.68 15.95
CA ARG A 84 6.65 -13.99 16.53
C ARG A 84 5.86 -14.88 15.57
N ILE A 85 5.02 -14.29 14.73
CA ILE A 85 4.31 -15.06 13.69
C ILE A 85 5.31 -15.65 12.70
N ASN A 86 6.25 -14.83 12.22
CA ASN A 86 7.31 -15.32 11.33
C ASN A 86 8.18 -16.39 11.99
N ASP A 87 8.58 -16.18 13.25
CA ASP A 87 9.48 -17.08 13.97
C ASP A 87 8.83 -18.44 14.28
N VAL A 88 7.51 -18.48 14.53
CA VAL A 88 6.77 -19.71 14.91
C VAL A 88 6.18 -20.42 13.70
N TYR A 89 5.60 -19.67 12.75
CA TYR A 89 4.82 -20.25 11.65
C TYR A 89 5.49 -20.08 10.28
N GLY A 90 6.60 -19.35 10.22
CA GLY A 90 7.36 -19.09 9.00
C GLY A 90 6.87 -17.87 8.21
N HIS A 91 7.73 -17.38 7.33
CA HIS A 91 7.48 -16.15 6.54
C HIS A 91 6.25 -16.26 5.63
N ASN A 92 5.92 -17.46 5.12
CA ASN A 92 4.74 -17.62 4.27
C ASN A 92 3.44 -17.32 5.02
N GLU A 93 3.34 -17.71 6.28
CA GLU A 93 2.20 -17.39 7.14
C GLU A 93 2.19 -15.90 7.51
N GLY A 94 3.35 -15.34 7.80
CA GLY A 94 3.47 -13.89 7.99
C GLY A 94 3.01 -13.08 6.77
N ASP A 95 3.39 -13.51 5.58
CA ASP A 95 2.93 -12.90 4.32
C ASP A 95 1.41 -13.02 4.13
N ALA A 96 0.81 -14.15 4.53
CA ALA A 96 -0.64 -14.33 4.49
C ALA A 96 -1.35 -13.37 5.46
N VAL A 97 -0.82 -13.23 6.69
CA VAL A 97 -1.32 -12.27 7.69
C VAL A 97 -1.22 -10.84 7.18
N LEU A 98 -0.09 -10.44 6.58
CA LEU A 98 0.10 -9.10 5.99
C LEU A 98 -0.90 -8.81 4.87
N LYS A 99 -1.15 -9.78 3.99
CA LYS A 99 -2.15 -9.67 2.92
C LYS A 99 -3.57 -9.50 3.46
N GLU A 100 -3.92 -10.28 4.48
CA GLU A 100 -5.25 -10.21 5.08
C GLU A 100 -5.46 -8.87 5.81
N MET A 101 -4.46 -8.41 6.56
CA MET A 101 -4.51 -7.10 7.21
C MET A 101 -4.64 -5.98 6.17
N ALA A 102 -3.85 -6.02 5.11
CA ALA A 102 -3.93 -5.05 4.03
C ALA A 102 -5.31 -5.04 3.34
N ALA A 103 -5.92 -6.22 3.14
CA ALA A 103 -7.26 -6.32 2.59
C ALA A 103 -8.32 -5.71 3.53
N ARG A 104 -8.20 -5.95 4.84
CA ARG A 104 -9.10 -5.38 5.86
C ARG A 104 -8.96 -3.86 5.94
N ALA A 105 -7.72 -3.34 5.99
CA ALA A 105 -7.47 -1.90 6.01
C ALA A 105 -7.85 -1.24 4.68
N GLY A 106 -7.57 -1.89 3.55
CA GLY A 106 -7.95 -1.43 2.22
C GLY A 106 -9.46 -1.35 2.01
N ALA A 107 -10.24 -2.17 2.70
CA ALA A 107 -11.71 -2.09 2.69
C ALA A 107 -12.26 -0.84 3.42
N LEU A 108 -11.44 -0.13 4.18
CA LEU A 108 -11.80 1.14 4.83
C LEU A 108 -11.53 2.36 3.95
N VAL A 109 -10.81 2.18 2.84
CA VAL A 109 -10.47 3.28 1.90
C VAL A 109 -11.73 3.88 1.30
N ASP A 110 -11.80 5.21 1.34
CA ASP A 110 -12.87 6.02 0.77
C ASP A 110 -12.32 7.37 0.25
N ASP A 111 -13.17 8.35 -0.03
CA ASP A 111 -12.78 9.65 -0.59
C ASP A 111 -11.88 10.48 0.35
N VAL A 112 -11.86 10.19 1.65
CA VAL A 112 -11.13 10.95 2.66
C VAL A 112 -10.06 10.12 3.39
N PHE A 113 -9.99 8.82 3.16
CA PHE A 113 -9.08 7.91 3.84
C PHE A 113 -8.34 7.00 2.86
N GLU A 114 -7.02 7.06 2.88
CA GLU A 114 -6.14 6.25 2.03
C GLU A 114 -5.11 5.50 2.88
N VAL A 115 -4.78 4.26 2.50
CA VAL A 115 -3.85 3.39 3.22
C VAL A 115 -2.67 3.01 2.35
N TYR A 116 -1.49 3.01 2.97
CA TYR A 116 -0.22 2.70 2.34
C TYR A 116 0.55 1.68 3.17
N ARG A 117 1.40 0.89 2.51
CA ARG A 117 2.40 0.07 3.20
C ARG A 117 3.79 0.65 3.02
N LEU A 118 4.51 0.84 4.14
CA LEU A 118 5.86 1.39 4.10
C LEU A 118 6.92 0.31 3.92
N ALA A 119 6.92 -0.70 4.76
CA ALA A 119 7.80 -1.89 4.72
C ALA A 119 7.38 -2.88 5.82
N GLY A 120 7.77 -4.15 5.71
CA GLY A 120 7.53 -5.13 6.78
C GLY A 120 6.07 -5.17 7.23
N ASP A 121 5.84 -4.93 8.51
CA ASP A 121 4.54 -4.80 9.17
C ASP A 121 4.11 -3.35 9.43
N GLU A 122 4.84 -2.38 8.87
CA GLU A 122 4.56 -0.95 9.01
C GLU A 122 3.59 -0.46 7.94
N PHE A 123 2.47 0.08 8.39
CA PHE A 123 1.44 0.69 7.55
C PHE A 123 1.19 2.12 7.98
N VAL A 124 0.70 2.91 7.05
CA VAL A 124 0.33 4.30 7.30
C VAL A 124 -0.94 4.64 6.57
N ALA A 125 -1.74 5.53 7.14
CA ALA A 125 -2.91 6.08 6.46
C ALA A 125 -2.94 7.60 6.56
N ILE A 126 -3.49 8.23 5.53
CA ILE A 126 -3.78 9.67 5.50
C ILE A 126 -5.28 9.85 5.55
N VAL A 127 -5.74 10.63 6.53
CA VAL A 127 -7.14 11.09 6.65
C VAL A 127 -7.18 12.54 6.17
N GLN A 128 -7.96 12.85 5.14
CA GLN A 128 -8.09 14.19 4.55
C GLN A 128 -8.96 15.10 5.43
N SER A 129 -8.60 15.20 6.69
CA SER A 129 -9.26 16.05 7.69
C SER A 129 -8.28 16.43 8.79
N GLY A 130 -8.36 17.69 9.26
CA GLY A 130 -7.65 18.14 10.45
C GLY A 130 -8.48 17.95 11.74
N GLN A 131 -9.69 17.42 11.64
CA GLN A 131 -10.57 17.22 12.80
C GLN A 131 -10.23 15.94 13.55
N LYS A 132 -9.89 16.09 14.83
CA LYS A 132 -9.44 14.99 15.69
C LYS A 132 -10.44 13.85 15.76
N GLU A 133 -11.71 14.16 15.83
CA GLU A 133 -12.81 13.19 15.93
C GLU A 133 -12.93 12.33 14.66
N VAL A 134 -12.75 12.94 13.50
CA VAL A 134 -12.76 12.24 12.21
C VAL A 134 -11.56 11.30 12.13
N ILE A 135 -10.35 11.80 12.45
CA ILE A 135 -9.12 11.00 12.43
C ILE A 135 -9.21 9.83 13.42
N ASP A 136 -9.70 10.09 14.63
CA ASP A 136 -9.88 9.07 15.67
C ASP A 136 -10.86 7.97 15.25
N SER A 137 -11.92 8.34 14.52
CA SER A 137 -12.89 7.36 14.00
C SER A 137 -12.25 6.34 13.05
N TYR A 138 -11.31 6.78 12.16
CA TYR A 138 -10.59 5.88 11.28
C TYR A 138 -9.55 5.05 12.05
N ALA A 139 -8.85 5.62 13.01
CA ALA A 139 -7.95 4.86 13.87
C ALA A 139 -8.68 3.77 14.65
N MET A 140 -9.90 4.04 15.12
CA MET A 140 -10.77 3.03 15.74
C MET A 140 -11.17 1.93 14.74
N LYS A 141 -11.62 2.31 13.54
CA LYS A 141 -11.94 1.32 12.49
C LYS A 141 -10.76 0.40 12.18
N ILE A 142 -9.54 0.95 12.13
CA ILE A 142 -8.33 0.13 11.96
C ILE A 142 -8.19 -0.86 13.13
N LEU A 143 -8.25 -0.40 14.38
CA LEU A 143 -8.18 -1.28 15.56
C LEU A 143 -9.26 -2.37 15.54
N ASP A 144 -10.47 -2.03 15.09
CA ASP A 144 -11.57 -2.99 15.01
C ASP A 144 -11.29 -4.12 14.01
N THR A 145 -10.49 -3.87 12.96
CA THR A 145 -10.08 -4.93 12.03
C THR A 145 -9.23 -6.01 12.70
N PHE A 146 -8.50 -5.67 13.78
CA PHE A 146 -7.68 -6.62 14.54
C PHE A 146 -8.48 -7.46 15.55
N LYS A 147 -9.73 -7.10 15.84
CA LYS A 147 -10.62 -7.92 16.67
C LYS A 147 -11.09 -9.20 15.96
N ILE A 148 -10.96 -9.24 14.64
CA ILE A 148 -11.29 -10.40 13.82
C ILE A 148 -10.05 -11.31 13.75
N PRO A 149 -10.15 -12.60 14.10
CA PRO A 149 -9.00 -13.48 14.09
C PRO A 149 -8.41 -13.65 12.68
N TYR A 150 -7.11 -13.87 12.63
CA TYR A 150 -6.37 -14.23 11.42
C TYR A 150 -6.26 -15.73 11.32
N ARG A 151 -6.50 -16.30 10.13
CA ARG A 151 -6.36 -17.75 9.89
C ARG A 151 -4.95 -18.05 9.40
N ILE A 152 -4.23 -18.83 10.19
CA ILE A 152 -2.88 -19.31 9.88
C ILE A 152 -2.81 -20.84 10.06
N ALA A 153 -1.71 -21.47 9.64
CA ALA A 153 -1.55 -22.93 9.74
C ALA A 153 -1.74 -23.49 11.17
N GLY A 154 -1.53 -22.66 12.21
CA GLY A 154 -1.78 -23.01 13.62
C GLY A 154 -3.22 -22.79 14.10
N GLY A 155 -4.16 -22.46 13.22
CA GLY A 155 -5.53 -22.12 13.59
C GLY A 155 -5.81 -20.62 13.60
N GLU A 156 -6.84 -20.19 14.34
CA GLU A 156 -7.18 -18.77 14.46
C GLU A 156 -6.26 -18.09 15.47
N GLN A 157 -5.70 -16.95 15.07
CA GLN A 157 -4.85 -16.10 15.91
C GLN A 157 -5.42 -14.69 16.02
N TYR A 158 -5.49 -14.18 17.24
CA TYR A 158 -5.81 -12.80 17.51
C TYR A 158 -4.52 -11.99 17.54
N LEU A 159 -4.44 -10.98 16.69
CA LEU A 159 -3.34 -10.03 16.64
C LEU A 159 -3.80 -8.68 17.17
N ALA A 160 -2.86 -7.88 17.60
CA ALA A 160 -3.12 -6.53 18.09
C ALA A 160 -2.35 -5.53 17.23
N SER A 161 -2.69 -4.27 17.34
CA SER A 161 -2.01 -3.18 16.66
C SER A 161 -1.75 -2.02 17.59
N SER A 162 -0.58 -1.42 17.46
CA SER A 162 -0.25 -0.15 18.08
C SER A 162 -0.34 0.96 17.04
N ILE A 163 -1.10 2.02 17.36
CA ILE A 163 -1.41 3.11 16.44
C ILE A 163 -0.95 4.43 17.01
N GLY A 164 -0.16 5.19 16.23
CA GLY A 164 0.22 6.57 16.52
C GLY A 164 -0.40 7.53 15.52
N ILE A 165 -0.83 8.68 16.00
CA ILE A 165 -1.59 9.67 15.22
C ILE A 165 -0.94 11.04 15.37
N ALA A 166 -0.68 11.72 14.24
CA ALA A 166 -0.27 13.13 14.19
C ALA A 166 -1.21 13.93 13.29
N VAL A 167 -1.37 15.21 13.57
CA VAL A 167 -2.26 16.13 12.84
C VAL A 167 -1.44 17.26 12.23
N TYR A 168 -1.43 17.37 10.90
CA TYR A 168 -0.84 18.50 10.20
C TYR A 168 -1.84 19.67 10.14
N PRO A 169 -1.40 20.92 10.34
CA PRO A 169 -0.04 21.41 10.63
C PRO A 169 0.29 21.55 12.12
N LYS A 170 -0.54 21.00 13.02
CA LYS A 170 -0.38 21.16 14.48
C LYS A 170 0.89 20.45 14.98
N ASP A 171 1.06 19.18 14.60
CA ASP A 171 2.07 18.28 15.15
C ASP A 171 3.32 18.16 14.25
N GLY A 172 3.47 19.06 13.24
CA GLY A 172 4.63 19.18 12.38
C GLY A 172 4.39 20.13 11.22
N LYS A 173 5.48 20.71 10.67
CA LYS A 173 5.43 21.69 9.56
C LYS A 173 5.86 21.09 8.22
N ASN A 174 6.51 19.94 8.25
CA ASN A 174 7.00 19.22 7.08
C ASN A 174 6.80 17.71 7.26
N SER A 175 7.06 16.94 6.20
CA SER A 175 6.85 15.48 6.21
C SER A 175 7.65 14.76 7.28
N THR A 176 8.87 15.19 7.53
CA THR A 176 9.75 14.56 8.54
C THR A 176 9.19 14.73 9.94
N GLU A 177 8.75 15.95 10.28
CA GLU A 177 8.19 16.25 11.61
C GLU A 177 6.87 15.50 11.85
N VAL A 178 5.96 15.51 10.88
CA VAL A 178 4.65 14.83 11.03
C VAL A 178 4.82 13.30 11.14
N ILE A 179 5.74 12.72 10.36
CA ILE A 179 6.05 11.28 10.46
C ILE A 179 6.66 10.97 11.83
N ALA A 180 7.64 11.77 12.28
CA ALA A 180 8.26 11.56 13.58
C ALA A 180 7.24 11.69 14.74
N ALA A 181 6.32 12.65 14.67
CA ALA A 181 5.26 12.81 15.65
C ALA A 181 4.34 11.58 15.73
N ALA A 182 3.90 11.05 14.58
CA ALA A 182 3.08 9.85 14.55
C ALA A 182 3.85 8.61 15.06
N ASP A 183 5.12 8.46 14.70
CA ASP A 183 5.97 7.36 15.17
C ASP A 183 6.19 7.43 16.70
N HIS A 184 6.48 8.60 17.26
CA HIS A 184 6.57 8.79 18.70
C HIS A 184 5.29 8.41 19.44
N ALA A 185 4.12 8.80 18.90
CA ALA A 185 2.85 8.42 19.49
C ALA A 185 2.65 6.89 19.46
N MET A 186 2.98 6.22 18.34
CA MET A 186 2.90 4.76 18.20
C MET A 186 3.87 4.05 19.16
N TYR A 187 5.09 4.55 19.29
CA TYR A 187 6.08 4.00 20.23
C TYR A 187 5.59 4.07 21.68
N LYS A 188 4.93 5.17 22.07
CA LYS A 188 4.33 5.31 23.41
C LYS A 188 3.23 4.28 23.64
N VAL A 189 2.39 4.01 22.62
CA VAL A 189 1.40 2.94 22.69
C VAL A 189 2.08 1.58 22.91
N LYS A 190 3.14 1.28 22.17
CA LYS A 190 3.89 0.04 22.32
C LYS A 190 4.48 -0.14 23.72
N LYS A 191 4.99 0.94 24.34
CA LYS A 191 5.49 0.91 25.73
C LYS A 191 4.40 0.77 26.77
N ASN A 192 3.20 1.28 26.53
CA ASN A 192 2.09 1.32 27.48
C ASN A 192 1.10 0.15 27.36
N GLY A 193 1.56 -0.99 26.86
CA GLY A 193 0.76 -2.21 26.84
C GLY A 193 0.21 -2.60 25.47
N LYS A 194 0.52 -1.83 24.42
CA LYS A 194 0.12 -2.14 23.04
C LYS A 194 -1.41 -2.11 22.81
N ASN A 195 -1.88 -2.63 21.67
CA ASN A 195 -3.30 -2.82 21.35
C ASN A 195 -4.15 -1.57 21.62
N SER A 196 -3.66 -0.42 21.19
CA SER A 196 -4.30 0.87 21.45
C SER A 196 -3.85 1.91 20.43
N ARG A 197 -4.35 3.13 20.59
CA ARG A 197 -3.97 4.28 19.81
C ARG A 197 -3.68 5.50 20.68
N ALA A 198 -2.80 6.38 20.20
CA ALA A 198 -2.54 7.66 20.83
C ALA A 198 -2.34 8.76 19.77
N PHE A 199 -2.83 9.95 20.07
CA PHE A 199 -2.43 11.15 19.38
C PHE A 199 -1.07 11.61 19.91
N TYR A 200 -0.25 12.18 19.02
CA TYR A 200 0.96 12.85 19.44
C TYR A 200 0.64 14.00 20.40
N ASP A 201 1.46 14.13 21.43
CA ASP A 201 1.46 15.23 22.37
C ASP A 201 2.94 15.62 22.61
N ALA A 202 3.25 16.91 22.55
CA ALA A 202 4.61 17.40 22.73
C ALA A 202 5.24 17.02 24.09
N ASP A 203 4.41 16.85 25.13
CA ASP A 203 4.85 16.37 26.45
C ASP A 203 5.35 14.90 26.41
N MET A 204 5.19 14.21 25.28
CA MET A 204 5.70 12.85 25.08
C MET A 204 7.23 12.79 24.86
N GLU A 205 7.86 13.87 24.43
CA GLU A 205 9.31 13.90 24.14
C GLU A 205 10.18 13.93 25.42
N GLU A 206 9.65 14.46 26.54
CA GLU A 206 10.41 14.58 27.79
C GLU A 206 10.58 13.27 28.57
N GLN A 207 9.93 12.18 28.14
CA GLN A 207 9.88 10.88 28.86
C GLN A 207 10.59 9.73 28.12
N SER A 208 11.40 10.02 27.11
CA SER A 208 12.08 9.00 26.27
C SER A 208 13.51 8.73 26.66
#